data_dd463653e6da8025006e027048cabf5d
#
_entry.id   dd463653e6da8025006e027048cabf5d
#
_cell.length_a   1.000
_cell.length_b   1.000
_cell.length_c   1.000
_cell.angle_alpha   90.00
_cell.angle_beta   90.00
_cell.angle_gamma   90.00
#
_symmetry.space_group_name_H-M   'P 1'
#
loop_
_entity.id
_entity.type
_entity.pdbx_description
1 polymer ?
#
loop_
_entity_poly.entity_id
_entity_poly.type
_entity_poly.pdbx_seq_one_letter_code
_entity_poly.pdbx_strand_id
1 'polypeptide(L)'
;MKKQCGQQPEIMYRKGDMEMGKQTAWEEIDKKSSEIFTASDEIWGCAETAFTEDKSMKILCDVLKAEGFTVETGLADVKTAFKGTFGSGKPVIGILGEFDALSGLDQEAGATEKIVVHDGASGHGCGHNMLGTASLSAAIRNQKISGRKRKTGNRDLFWLPG
;
A
#
# COMPACT_ATOMS: atom_id res chain seq x y z
N MET A 1 -36.50 -1.89 -28.90
CA MET A 1 -36.36 -0.91 -27.80
C MET A 1 -34.88 -0.87 -27.37
N LYS A 2 -34.15 0.18 -27.76
CA LYS A 2 -32.75 0.39 -27.36
C LYS A 2 -32.77 1.07 -25.97
N LYS A 3 -32.22 0.40 -24.94
CA LYS A 3 -32.00 1.04 -23.63
C LYS A 3 -30.92 2.11 -23.79
N GLN A 4 -31.29 3.37 -23.55
CA GLN A 4 -30.33 4.46 -23.42
C GLN A 4 -29.46 4.19 -22.20
N CYS A 5 -28.14 4.09 -22.43
CA CYS A 5 -27.13 4.09 -21.39
C CYS A 5 -27.14 5.49 -20.76
N GLY A 6 -27.52 5.57 -19.47
CA GLY A 6 -27.55 6.83 -18.74
C GLY A 6 -26.17 7.46 -18.69
N GLN A 7 -26.03 8.69 -19.16
CA GLN A 7 -24.83 9.50 -19.00
C GLN A 7 -24.56 9.70 -17.50
N GLN A 8 -23.42 9.23 -17.03
CA GLN A 8 -22.94 9.56 -15.70
C GLN A 8 -22.59 11.05 -15.66
N PRO A 9 -22.90 11.78 -14.56
CA PRO A 9 -22.54 13.18 -14.48
C PRO A 9 -21.02 13.32 -14.49
N GLU A 10 -20.47 14.05 -15.45
CA GLU A 10 -19.08 14.48 -15.45
C GLU A 10 -18.80 15.31 -14.22
N ILE A 11 -17.96 14.77 -13.33
CA ILE A 11 -17.49 15.51 -12.16
C ILE A 11 -16.39 16.46 -12.66
N MET A 12 -16.78 17.69 -13.03
CA MET A 12 -15.82 18.75 -13.36
C MET A 12 -15.09 19.20 -12.07
N TYR A 13 -13.84 18.75 -11.91
CA TYR A 13 -12.94 19.32 -10.91
C TYR A 13 -12.35 20.64 -11.43
N ARG A 14 -12.50 21.73 -10.68
CA ARG A 14 -11.77 22.97 -10.98
C ARG A 14 -10.27 22.74 -10.73
N LYS A 15 -9.41 23.31 -11.58
CA LYS A 15 -7.94 23.15 -11.48
C LYS A 15 -7.40 23.50 -10.08
N GLY A 16 -7.93 24.54 -9.44
CA GLY A 16 -7.58 24.92 -8.06
C GLY A 16 -7.98 23.92 -6.99
N ASP A 17 -9.11 23.21 -7.15
CA ASP A 17 -9.55 22.17 -6.20
C ASP A 17 -8.66 20.93 -6.28
N MET A 18 -8.13 20.64 -7.46
CA MET A 18 -7.17 19.56 -7.67
C MET A 18 -5.79 19.86 -7.07
N GLU A 19 -5.30 21.09 -7.22
CA GLU A 19 -4.03 21.53 -6.67
C GLU A 19 -4.04 21.50 -5.13
N MET A 20 -5.09 22.05 -4.51
CA MET A 20 -5.29 22.02 -3.06
C MET A 20 -5.45 20.57 -2.54
N GLY A 21 -6.07 19.69 -3.32
CA GLY A 21 -6.18 18.27 -3.00
C GLY A 21 -4.84 17.53 -2.99
N LYS A 22 -3.93 17.87 -3.91
CA LYS A 22 -2.57 17.31 -3.97
C LYS A 22 -1.71 17.78 -2.80
N GLN A 23 -1.71 19.09 -2.51
CA GLN A 23 -0.96 19.66 -1.39
C GLN A 23 -1.39 19.01 -0.05
N THR A 24 -2.69 18.92 0.20
CA THR A 24 -3.22 18.22 1.39
C THR A 24 -2.83 16.75 1.41
N ALA A 25 -2.66 16.12 0.22
CA ALA A 25 -2.19 14.74 0.12
C ALA A 25 -0.79 14.58 0.68
N TRP A 26 0.11 15.40 0.23
CA TRP A 26 1.51 15.34 0.65
C TRP A 26 1.66 15.63 2.14
N GLU A 27 1.01 16.66 2.64
CA GLU A 27 1.03 17.00 4.07
C GLU A 27 0.54 15.86 4.98
N GLU A 28 -0.48 15.10 4.57
CA GLU A 28 -0.96 13.94 5.33
C GLU A 28 -0.01 12.75 5.25
N ILE A 29 0.70 12.55 4.12
CA ILE A 29 1.75 11.54 3.99
C ILE A 29 2.96 11.92 4.84
N ASP A 30 3.39 13.19 4.79
CA ASP A 30 4.53 13.68 5.55
C ASP A 30 4.35 13.51 7.06
N LYS A 31 3.14 13.70 7.58
CA LYS A 31 2.82 13.44 8.99
C LYS A 31 3.01 11.97 9.40
N LYS A 32 2.95 11.06 8.45
CA LYS A 32 3.09 9.62 8.67
C LYS A 32 4.44 9.08 8.19
N SER A 33 5.31 9.93 7.69
CA SER A 33 6.59 9.53 7.07
C SER A 33 7.43 8.64 7.99
N SER A 34 7.57 9.01 9.27
CA SER A 34 8.33 8.22 10.23
C SER A 34 7.79 6.79 10.40
N GLU A 35 6.47 6.63 10.53
CA GLU A 35 5.82 5.33 10.66
C GLU A 35 5.99 4.48 9.39
N ILE A 36 5.83 5.11 8.22
CA ILE A 36 5.98 4.46 6.92
C ILE A 36 7.42 4.02 6.66
N PHE A 37 8.40 4.88 6.97
CA PHE A 37 9.82 4.53 6.82
C PHE A 37 10.22 3.42 7.79
N THR A 38 9.77 3.47 9.05
CA THR A 38 10.02 2.39 10.00
C THR A 38 9.47 1.06 9.48
N ALA A 39 8.23 1.03 8.97
CA ALA A 39 7.67 -0.19 8.39
C ALA A 39 8.48 -0.69 7.17
N SER A 40 8.95 0.21 6.30
CA SER A 40 9.79 -0.14 5.16
C SER A 40 11.13 -0.74 5.59
N ASP A 41 11.78 -0.15 6.61
CA ASP A 41 13.05 -0.62 7.12
C ASP A 41 12.92 -1.97 7.85
N GLU A 42 11.83 -2.17 8.59
CA GLU A 42 11.51 -3.46 9.22
C GLU A 42 11.28 -4.57 8.17
N ILE A 43 10.55 -4.28 7.07
CA ILE A 43 10.35 -5.21 5.96
C ILE A 43 11.67 -5.49 5.25
N TRP A 44 12.50 -4.47 5.02
CA TRP A 44 13.86 -4.64 4.51
C TRP A 44 14.65 -5.63 5.34
N GLY A 45 14.62 -5.49 6.66
CA GLY A 45 15.32 -6.38 7.59
C GLY A 45 14.75 -7.80 7.66
N CYS A 46 13.47 -8.00 7.32
CA CYS A 46 12.86 -9.33 7.24
C CYS A 46 13.34 -10.10 6.01
N ALA A 47 13.45 -9.44 4.86
CA ALA A 47 13.89 -9.98 3.58
C ALA A 47 13.25 -11.34 3.22
N GLU A 48 11.96 -11.49 3.46
CA GLU A 48 11.19 -12.72 3.23
C GLU A 48 10.82 -12.83 1.75
N THR A 49 11.01 -14.02 1.18
CA THR A 49 10.68 -14.27 -0.24
C THR A 49 9.21 -14.58 -0.44
N ALA A 50 8.76 -14.50 -1.70
CA ALA A 50 7.37 -14.73 -2.12
C ALA A 50 6.74 -15.96 -1.45
N PHE A 51 5.50 -15.81 -0.98
CA PHE A 51 4.67 -16.78 -0.25
C PHE A 51 5.17 -17.16 1.17
N THR A 52 6.23 -16.52 1.67
CA THR A 52 6.77 -16.76 3.03
C THR A 52 6.89 -15.49 3.86
N GLU A 53 6.25 -14.39 3.44
CA GLU A 53 6.37 -13.04 4.00
C GLU A 53 5.52 -12.85 5.28
N ASP A 54 5.60 -13.77 6.22
CA ASP A 54 4.75 -13.79 7.41
C ASP A 54 4.95 -12.54 8.30
N LYS A 55 6.20 -12.11 8.50
CA LYS A 55 6.53 -10.93 9.32
C LYS A 55 6.21 -9.64 8.59
N SER A 56 6.58 -9.55 7.33
CA SER A 56 6.32 -8.40 6.47
C SER A 56 4.83 -8.15 6.32
N MET A 57 4.03 -9.21 6.07
CA MET A 57 2.58 -9.15 6.08
C MET A 57 2.04 -8.62 7.41
N LYS A 58 2.56 -9.14 8.53
CA LYS A 58 2.10 -8.72 9.87
C LYS A 58 2.35 -7.23 10.09
N ILE A 59 3.52 -6.71 9.74
CA ILE A 59 3.85 -5.28 9.84
C ILE A 59 2.82 -4.43 9.12
N LEU A 60 2.57 -4.72 7.83
CA LEU A 60 1.61 -3.99 7.01
C LEU A 60 0.17 -4.10 7.53
N CYS A 61 -0.24 -5.30 7.96
CA CYS A 61 -1.56 -5.52 8.55
C CYS A 61 -1.76 -4.74 9.86
N ASP A 62 -0.75 -4.65 10.70
CA ASP A 62 -0.84 -3.95 11.98
C ASP A 62 -0.96 -2.43 11.76
N VAL A 63 -0.21 -1.86 10.82
CA VAL A 63 -0.38 -0.44 10.44
C VAL A 63 -1.78 -0.18 9.89
N LEU A 64 -2.31 -1.02 9.00
CA LEU A 64 -3.68 -0.87 8.49
C LEU A 64 -4.72 -0.93 9.59
N LYS A 65 -4.60 -1.87 10.52
CA LYS A 65 -5.53 -1.98 11.67
C LYS A 65 -5.47 -0.74 12.57
N ALA A 66 -4.27 -0.23 12.84
CA ALA A 66 -4.08 1.00 13.61
C ALA A 66 -4.73 2.22 12.95
N GLU A 67 -4.77 2.26 11.61
CA GLU A 67 -5.46 3.28 10.83
C GLU A 67 -6.97 3.01 10.65
N GLY A 68 -7.51 1.95 11.25
CA GLY A 68 -8.95 1.65 11.27
C GLY A 68 -9.47 0.89 10.05
N PHE A 69 -8.60 0.23 9.29
CA PHE A 69 -9.02 -0.69 8.24
C PHE A 69 -9.47 -2.03 8.82
N THR A 70 -10.46 -2.64 8.18
CA THR A 70 -10.79 -4.05 8.39
C THR A 70 -9.83 -4.88 7.54
N VAL A 71 -9.08 -5.79 8.17
CA VAL A 71 -8.05 -6.60 7.48
C VAL A 71 -8.46 -8.05 7.42
N GLU A 72 -8.39 -8.63 6.23
CA GLU A 72 -8.62 -10.05 5.94
C GLU A 72 -7.31 -10.64 5.39
N THR A 73 -6.90 -11.81 5.86
CA THR A 73 -5.66 -12.52 5.47
C THR A 73 -5.97 -13.89 4.88
N GLY A 74 -5.01 -14.49 4.19
CA GLY A 74 -5.16 -15.83 3.59
C GLY A 74 -6.08 -15.82 2.37
N LEU A 75 -6.04 -14.78 1.56
CA LEU A 75 -6.89 -14.65 0.38
C LEU A 75 -6.48 -15.62 -0.72
N ALA A 76 -7.47 -16.21 -1.39
CA ALA A 76 -7.25 -17.13 -2.51
C ALA A 76 -6.27 -18.28 -2.19
N ASP A 77 -6.33 -18.79 -0.95
CA ASP A 77 -5.47 -19.87 -0.43
C ASP A 77 -3.97 -19.48 -0.35
N VAL A 78 -3.64 -18.20 -0.49
CA VAL A 78 -2.29 -17.67 -0.27
C VAL A 78 -2.19 -17.12 1.14
N LYS A 79 -1.40 -17.78 1.99
CA LYS A 79 -1.30 -17.48 3.43
C LYS A 79 -0.93 -16.03 3.73
N THR A 80 0.00 -15.47 2.97
CA THR A 80 0.53 -14.11 3.15
C THR A 80 -0.22 -13.04 2.38
N ALA A 81 -1.17 -13.42 1.50
CA ALA A 81 -2.03 -12.46 0.83
C ALA A 81 -3.06 -11.87 1.80
N PHE A 82 -3.24 -10.56 1.76
CA PHE A 82 -4.21 -9.88 2.61
C PHE A 82 -4.90 -8.72 1.89
N LYS A 83 -6.00 -8.27 2.48
CA LYS A 83 -6.77 -7.12 2.02
C LYS A 83 -7.15 -6.25 3.21
N GLY A 84 -6.91 -4.96 3.10
CA GLY A 84 -7.43 -3.96 4.01
C GLY A 84 -8.61 -3.21 3.37
N THR A 85 -9.74 -3.15 4.03
CA THR A 85 -10.94 -2.45 3.55
C THR A 85 -11.29 -1.28 4.46
N PHE A 86 -11.59 -0.13 3.87
CA PHE A 86 -12.08 1.04 4.61
C PHE A 86 -13.26 1.71 3.89
N GLY A 87 -14.33 2.00 4.64
CA GLY A 87 -15.54 2.63 4.13
C GLY A 87 -16.53 1.64 3.52
N SER A 88 -17.51 2.15 2.78
CA SER A 88 -18.56 1.35 2.15
C SER A 88 -19.14 2.05 0.93
N GLY A 89 -19.80 1.31 0.03
CA GLY A 89 -20.47 1.85 -1.14
C GLY A 89 -19.57 1.91 -2.39
N LYS A 90 -19.89 2.77 -3.34
CA LYS A 90 -19.23 2.93 -4.63
C LYS A 90 -18.79 4.38 -4.85
N PRO A 91 -17.72 4.66 -5.62
CA PRO A 91 -16.88 3.68 -6.32
C PRO A 91 -15.96 2.90 -5.36
N VAL A 92 -15.54 1.70 -5.77
CA VAL A 92 -14.48 0.93 -5.13
C VAL A 92 -13.15 1.28 -5.80
N ILE A 93 -12.16 1.65 -5.01
CA ILE A 93 -10.81 1.98 -5.50
C ILE A 93 -9.85 0.98 -4.87
N GLY A 94 -9.21 0.15 -5.69
CA GLY A 94 -8.16 -0.77 -5.27
C GLY A 94 -6.78 -0.13 -5.43
N ILE A 95 -5.92 -0.34 -4.43
CA ILE A 95 -4.50 0.00 -4.46
C ILE A 95 -3.74 -1.29 -4.23
N LEU A 96 -2.86 -1.64 -5.15
CA LEU A 96 -2.07 -2.86 -5.12
C LEU A 96 -0.66 -2.57 -4.63
N GLY A 97 -0.09 -3.49 -3.85
CA GLY A 97 1.30 -3.45 -3.40
C GLY A 97 1.89 -4.84 -3.29
N GLU A 98 3.19 -4.95 -3.45
CA GLU A 98 4.01 -6.14 -3.27
C GLU A 98 5.04 -5.86 -2.19
N PHE A 99 5.50 -6.89 -1.47
CA PHE A 99 6.40 -6.72 -0.33
C PHE A 99 7.37 -7.88 -0.10
N ASP A 100 7.50 -8.75 -1.08
CA ASP A 100 8.46 -9.86 -1.09
C ASP A 100 9.90 -9.41 -1.41
N ALA A 101 10.86 -10.17 -0.91
CA ALA A 101 12.27 -10.07 -1.25
C ALA A 101 12.66 -11.09 -2.32
N LEU A 102 13.80 -10.90 -2.95
CA LEU A 102 14.34 -11.79 -3.97
C LEU A 102 15.54 -12.56 -3.44
N SER A 103 15.64 -13.85 -3.79
CA SER A 103 16.77 -14.70 -3.41
C SER A 103 18.08 -14.19 -4.01
N GLY A 104 19.17 -14.23 -3.24
CA GLY A 104 20.51 -13.86 -3.70
C GLY A 104 20.75 -12.36 -3.85
N LEU A 105 19.86 -11.51 -3.33
CA LEU A 105 19.96 -10.05 -3.41
C LEU A 105 20.21 -9.37 -2.07
N ASP A 106 20.75 -10.11 -1.08
CA ASP A 106 21.19 -9.51 0.18
C ASP A 106 22.34 -8.53 -0.07
N GLN A 107 22.21 -7.33 0.47
CA GLN A 107 23.20 -6.27 0.29
C GLN A 107 23.17 -5.26 1.45
N GLU A 108 24.27 -4.55 1.64
CA GLU A 108 24.35 -3.46 2.60
C GLU A 108 23.46 -2.29 2.17
N ALA A 109 22.63 -1.82 3.11
CA ALA A 109 21.71 -0.69 2.87
C ALA A 109 22.51 0.60 2.63
N GLY A 110 22.09 1.39 1.62
CA GLY A 110 22.72 2.68 1.30
C GLY A 110 24.09 2.60 0.65
N ALA A 111 24.59 1.41 0.34
CA ALA A 111 25.86 1.24 -0.38
C ALA A 111 25.74 1.72 -1.83
N THR A 112 26.78 2.39 -2.33
CA THR A 112 26.89 2.82 -3.75
C THR A 112 27.57 1.78 -4.64
N GLU A 113 28.11 0.73 -4.03
CA GLU A 113 28.75 -0.41 -4.69
C GLU A 113 28.09 -1.71 -4.22
N LYS A 114 28.29 -2.81 -4.96
CA LYS A 114 27.78 -4.12 -4.57
C LYS A 114 28.52 -4.64 -3.33
N ILE A 115 27.87 -4.59 -2.18
CA ILE A 115 28.35 -5.16 -0.92
C ILE A 115 27.36 -6.23 -0.46
N VAL A 116 27.69 -7.49 -0.69
CA VAL A 116 26.90 -8.62 -0.22
C VAL A 116 27.19 -8.82 1.27
N VAL A 117 26.13 -8.87 2.11
CA VAL A 117 26.28 -9.10 3.55
C VAL A 117 26.34 -10.60 3.85
N HIS A 118 25.41 -11.37 3.27
CA HIS A 118 25.36 -12.83 3.41
C HIS A 118 25.17 -13.47 2.03
N ASP A 119 26.12 -14.27 1.60
CA ASP A 119 26.09 -14.89 0.28
C ASP A 119 24.87 -15.80 0.11
N GLY A 120 24.14 -15.60 -0.98
CA GLY A 120 22.93 -16.35 -1.31
C GLY A 120 21.67 -15.97 -0.53
N ALA A 121 21.76 -15.10 0.47
CA ALA A 121 20.60 -14.65 1.23
C ALA A 121 19.67 -13.74 0.40
N SER A 122 18.41 -13.66 0.81
CA SER A 122 17.40 -12.82 0.16
C SER A 122 17.53 -11.35 0.56
N GLY A 123 17.13 -10.46 -0.35
CA GLY A 123 17.13 -9.01 -0.11
C GLY A 123 16.19 -8.26 -1.02
N HIS A 124 15.92 -7.01 -0.69
CA HIS A 124 14.97 -6.15 -1.41
C HIS A 124 15.60 -5.40 -2.60
N GLY A 125 16.33 -6.12 -3.46
CA GLY A 125 16.95 -5.54 -4.66
C GLY A 125 15.95 -5.00 -5.69
N CYS A 126 14.66 -5.39 -5.62
CA CYS A 126 13.57 -4.82 -6.42
C CYS A 126 12.84 -3.67 -5.72
N GLY A 127 13.07 -3.46 -4.42
CA GLY A 127 12.46 -2.37 -3.65
C GLY A 127 11.00 -2.60 -3.25
N HIS A 128 10.54 -3.85 -3.17
CA HIS A 128 9.14 -4.15 -2.79
C HIS A 128 8.83 -3.75 -1.34
N ASN A 129 9.82 -3.67 -0.44
CA ASN A 129 9.65 -3.05 0.88
C ASN A 129 9.11 -1.62 0.78
N MET A 130 9.61 -0.82 -0.18
CA MET A 130 9.13 0.53 -0.46
C MET A 130 7.82 0.53 -1.24
N LEU A 131 7.64 -0.37 -2.22
CA LEU A 131 6.39 -0.47 -2.98
C LEU A 131 5.21 -0.79 -2.07
N GLY A 132 5.37 -1.76 -1.16
CA GLY A 132 4.36 -2.13 -0.17
C GLY A 132 3.97 -0.96 0.72
N THR A 133 4.95 -0.29 1.32
CA THR A 133 4.70 0.84 2.23
C THR A 133 4.21 2.10 1.52
N ALA A 134 4.62 2.35 0.27
CA ALA A 134 4.07 3.45 -0.54
C ALA A 134 2.59 3.23 -0.86
N SER A 135 2.21 2.01 -1.23
CA SER A 135 0.81 1.63 -1.46
C SER A 135 -0.03 1.75 -0.19
N LEU A 136 0.53 1.35 0.96
CA LEU A 136 -0.06 1.55 2.29
C LEU A 136 -0.32 3.05 2.56
N SER A 137 0.67 3.91 2.32
CA SER A 137 0.55 5.36 2.47
C SER A 137 -0.56 5.94 1.60
N ALA A 138 -0.65 5.49 0.35
CA ALA A 138 -1.70 5.92 -0.58
C ALA A 138 -3.10 5.53 -0.09
N ALA A 139 -3.26 4.35 0.50
CA ALA A 139 -4.52 3.89 1.07
C ALA A 139 -4.92 4.71 2.30
N ILE A 140 -4.02 4.90 3.26
CA ILE A 140 -4.23 5.72 4.47
C ILE A 140 -4.60 7.15 4.09
N ARG A 141 -3.88 7.72 3.13
CA ARG A 141 -4.17 9.05 2.62
C ARG A 141 -5.57 9.13 2.00
N ASN A 142 -5.93 8.15 1.20
CA ASN A 142 -7.23 8.10 0.53
C ASN A 142 -8.40 8.01 1.53
N GLN A 143 -8.22 7.30 2.64
CA GLN A 143 -9.13 7.26 3.78
C GLN A 143 -9.39 8.67 4.35
N LYS A 144 -8.33 9.44 4.62
CA LYS A 144 -8.43 10.79 5.24
C LYS A 144 -9.21 11.79 4.37
N ILE A 145 -9.03 11.75 3.06
CA ILE A 145 -9.79 12.62 2.14
C ILE A 145 -11.27 12.29 2.16
N SER A 146 -11.60 11.02 2.21
CA SER A 146 -13.00 10.57 2.13
C SER A 146 -13.79 10.86 3.39
N GLY A 147 -13.14 10.76 4.55
CA GLY A 147 -13.74 11.19 5.82
C GLY A 147 -14.13 12.67 5.83
N ARG A 148 -13.35 13.54 5.17
CA ARG A 148 -13.64 14.98 5.10
C ARG A 148 -14.78 15.34 4.14
N LYS A 149 -15.01 14.58 3.08
CA LYS A 149 -16.00 14.91 2.02
C LYS A 149 -17.27 14.08 2.04
N ARG A 150 -17.51 13.21 3.03
CA ARG A 150 -18.69 12.32 3.12
C ARG A 150 -19.15 11.77 1.76
N LYS A 151 -18.21 11.37 0.89
CA LYS A 151 -18.56 10.64 -0.31
C LYS A 151 -18.46 9.16 0.01
N THR A 152 -19.58 8.49 0.03
CA THR A 152 -19.70 7.05 0.13
C THR A 152 -18.89 6.41 -1.00
N GLY A 153 -17.83 5.71 -0.66
CA GLY A 153 -17.03 4.92 -1.58
C GLY A 153 -16.31 3.83 -0.80
N ASN A 154 -16.37 2.60 -1.28
CA ASN A 154 -15.62 1.50 -0.73
C ASN A 154 -14.18 1.53 -1.28
N ARG A 155 -13.20 1.20 -0.46
CA ARG A 155 -11.79 1.23 -0.82
C ARG A 155 -11.11 0.00 -0.31
N ASP A 156 -10.89 -0.92 -1.21
CA ASP A 156 -10.19 -2.15 -0.92
C ASP A 156 -8.72 -2.00 -1.30
N LEU A 157 -7.85 -2.33 -0.37
CA LEU A 157 -6.43 -2.45 -0.60
C LEU A 157 -6.09 -3.93 -0.72
N PHE A 158 -5.59 -4.34 -1.86
CA PHE A 158 -5.16 -5.71 -2.11
C PHE A 158 -3.65 -5.79 -2.08
N TRP A 159 -3.14 -6.76 -1.32
CA TRP A 159 -1.73 -7.08 -1.27
C TRP A 159 -1.57 -8.50 -1.78
N LEU A 160 -0.80 -8.67 -2.82
CA LEU A 160 -0.40 -9.98 -3.31
C LEU A 160 1.09 -10.14 -3.05
N PRO A 161 1.54 -11.29 -2.52
CA PRO A 161 2.95 -11.64 -2.61
C PRO A 161 3.34 -11.70 -4.08
N GLY A 162 4.55 -11.26 -4.40
CA GLY A 162 5.09 -11.19 -5.76
C GLY A 162 5.32 -12.55 -6.40
#